data_9ee47ade6de2f93f5d9f76f36dc563e9
#
_entry.id   9ee47ade6de2f93f5d9f76f36dc563e9
#
_cell.length_a   1.000
_cell.length_b   1.000
_cell.length_c   1.000
_cell.angle_alpha   90.00
_cell.angle_beta   90.00
_cell.angle_gamma   90.00
#
_symmetry.space_group_name_H-M   'P 1'
#
loop_
_entity.id
_entity.type
_entity.pdbx_description
1 polymer ?
#
loop_
_entity_poly.entity_id
_entity_poly.type
_entity_poly.pdbx_seq_one_letter_code
_entity_poly.pdbx_strand_id
1 'polypeptide(L)'
;MNTLTKSPIFAANYKKDCMKRTIFFVFFASLVVLSISAQNWDINTLHKINSWDGKFIRNYNKIISRTEPYIAVGVPVAMVLAAWVKKDRELLKDAVYVGTSVAGAFVVTYGLKYLIDRERPFDRYPDRVHAYSHETSPSFPSGHTATAFALAT
;
A
#
# COMPACT_ATOMS: atom_id res chain seq x y z
N MET A 1 -59.27 0.94 -9.36
CA MET A 1 -58.31 -0.03 -9.92
C MET A 1 -57.31 0.73 -10.77
N ASN A 2 -56.17 1.12 -10.18
CA ASN A 2 -55.12 1.89 -10.92
C ASN A 2 -54.06 0.91 -11.40
N THR A 3 -54.08 0.54 -12.66
CA THR A 3 -52.98 -0.12 -13.34
C THR A 3 -51.98 0.95 -13.79
N LEU A 4 -51.02 1.26 -12.91
CA LEU A 4 -49.80 1.99 -13.28
C LEU A 4 -49.00 1.08 -14.19
N THR A 5 -49.17 1.19 -15.50
CA THR A 5 -48.32 0.59 -16.53
C THR A 5 -46.90 1.12 -16.31
N LYS A 6 -46.05 0.31 -15.67
CA LYS A 6 -44.62 0.61 -15.53
C LYS A 6 -44.03 0.81 -16.91
N SER A 7 -43.62 2.01 -17.28
CA SER A 7 -43.04 2.29 -18.60
C SER A 7 -41.86 1.35 -18.87
N PRO A 8 -41.71 0.84 -20.10
CA PRO A 8 -40.63 -0.08 -20.45
C PRO A 8 -39.23 0.48 -20.18
N ILE A 9 -39.09 1.80 -20.16
CA ILE A 9 -37.86 2.52 -19.80
C ILE A 9 -37.49 2.31 -18.34
N PHE A 10 -38.47 2.33 -17.43
CA PHE A 10 -38.22 2.13 -16.00
C PHE A 10 -37.78 0.69 -15.72
N ALA A 11 -38.38 -0.30 -16.36
CA ALA A 11 -38.00 -1.70 -16.25
C ALA A 11 -36.57 -1.97 -16.79
N ALA A 12 -36.23 -1.32 -17.92
CA ALA A 12 -34.90 -1.43 -18.51
C ALA A 12 -33.80 -0.82 -17.64
N ASN A 13 -34.04 0.34 -17.02
CA ASN A 13 -33.10 0.97 -16.10
C ASN A 13 -32.92 0.15 -14.81
N TYR A 14 -34.02 -0.35 -14.24
CA TYR A 14 -33.94 -1.23 -13.05
C TYR A 14 -33.14 -2.50 -13.32
N LYS A 15 -33.30 -3.12 -14.50
CA LYS A 15 -32.54 -4.31 -14.91
C LYS A 15 -31.06 -4.00 -15.09
N LYS A 16 -30.72 -2.84 -15.66
CA LYS A 16 -29.31 -2.37 -15.76
C LYS A 16 -28.65 -2.15 -14.40
N ASP A 17 -29.34 -1.52 -13.45
CA ASP A 17 -28.80 -1.24 -12.13
C ASP A 17 -28.69 -2.53 -11.29
N CYS A 18 -29.64 -3.44 -11.40
CA CYS A 18 -29.54 -4.77 -10.80
C CYS A 18 -28.34 -5.55 -11.34
N MET A 19 -28.12 -5.54 -12.66
CA MET A 19 -26.98 -6.21 -13.30
C MET A 19 -25.64 -5.62 -12.84
N LYS A 20 -25.50 -4.29 -12.75
CA LYS A 20 -24.29 -3.64 -12.22
C LYS A 20 -23.99 -4.05 -10.78
N ARG A 21 -25.02 -4.06 -9.94
CA ARG A 21 -24.89 -4.51 -8.55
C ARG A 21 -24.46 -5.97 -8.46
N THR A 22 -25.06 -6.85 -9.26
CA THR A 22 -24.69 -8.27 -9.31
C THR A 22 -23.24 -8.46 -9.76
N ILE A 23 -22.82 -7.77 -10.83
CA ILE A 23 -21.43 -7.81 -11.30
C ILE A 23 -20.46 -7.34 -10.22
N PHE A 24 -20.80 -6.25 -9.53
CA PHE A 24 -19.99 -5.73 -8.43
C PHE A 24 -19.85 -6.74 -7.28
N PHE A 25 -20.94 -7.37 -6.86
CA PHE A 25 -20.91 -8.39 -5.81
C PHE A 25 -20.16 -9.64 -6.23
N VAL A 26 -20.31 -10.11 -7.47
CA VAL A 26 -19.57 -11.27 -7.99
C VAL A 26 -18.09 -10.96 -8.07
N PHE A 27 -17.72 -9.77 -8.55
CA PHE A 27 -16.32 -9.32 -8.59
C PHE A 27 -15.72 -9.23 -7.18
N PHE A 28 -16.44 -8.64 -6.23
CA PHE A 28 -15.97 -8.53 -4.85
C PHE A 28 -15.86 -9.91 -4.17
N ALA A 29 -16.83 -10.79 -4.38
CA ALA A 29 -16.79 -12.17 -3.87
C ALA A 29 -15.62 -12.95 -4.47
N SER A 30 -15.30 -12.78 -5.75
CA SER A 30 -14.15 -13.42 -6.39
C SER A 30 -12.81 -12.97 -5.79
N LEU A 31 -12.68 -11.69 -5.41
CA LEU A 31 -11.50 -11.17 -4.72
C LEU A 31 -11.29 -11.83 -3.34
N VAL A 32 -12.37 -12.07 -2.60
CA VAL A 32 -12.32 -12.73 -1.29
C VAL A 32 -11.88 -14.19 -1.43
N VAL A 33 -12.38 -14.92 -2.41
CA VAL A 33 -12.01 -16.33 -2.66
C VAL A 33 -10.55 -16.44 -3.10
N LEU A 34 -10.07 -15.52 -3.93
CA LEU A 34 -8.65 -15.47 -4.33
C LEU A 34 -7.72 -15.23 -3.14
N SER A 35 -8.16 -14.48 -2.14
CA SER A 35 -7.37 -14.20 -0.93
C SER A 35 -7.09 -15.44 -0.08
N ILE A 36 -7.99 -16.42 -0.05
CA ILE A 36 -7.82 -17.66 0.74
C ILE A 36 -6.77 -18.58 0.11
N SER A 37 -6.75 -18.69 -1.22
CA SER A 37 -5.78 -19.51 -1.94
C SER A 37 -4.38 -18.87 -1.99
N ALA A 38 -4.30 -17.55 -1.92
CA ALA A 38 -3.05 -16.80 -1.96
C ALA A 38 -2.18 -16.99 -0.72
N GLN A 39 -2.74 -17.30 0.45
CA GLN A 39 -1.98 -17.39 1.70
C GLN A 39 -0.92 -18.48 1.69
N ASN A 40 -1.21 -19.66 1.14
CA ASN A 40 -0.24 -20.75 1.06
C ASN A 40 0.85 -20.50 0.01
N TRP A 41 0.47 -19.89 -1.10
CA TRP A 41 1.42 -19.50 -2.15
C TRP A 41 2.34 -18.37 -1.67
N ASP A 42 1.78 -17.40 -0.96
CA ASP A 42 2.49 -16.24 -0.44
C ASP A 42 3.57 -16.66 0.58
N ILE A 43 3.24 -17.51 1.56
CA ILE A 43 4.21 -17.98 2.55
C ILE A 43 5.29 -18.88 1.94
N ASN A 44 4.97 -19.73 0.95
CA ASN A 44 5.94 -20.55 0.28
C ASN A 44 6.91 -19.71 -0.57
N THR A 45 6.41 -18.70 -1.25
CA THR A 45 7.22 -17.75 -2.01
C THR A 45 8.12 -16.92 -1.07
N LEU A 46 7.58 -16.44 0.03
CA LEU A 46 8.34 -15.72 1.05
C LEU A 46 9.44 -16.59 1.65
N HIS A 47 9.14 -17.85 2.00
CA HIS A 47 10.14 -18.82 2.47
C HIS A 47 11.25 -19.03 1.45
N LYS A 48 10.90 -19.22 0.18
CA LYS A 48 11.87 -19.37 -0.91
C LYS A 48 12.78 -18.16 -1.06
N ILE A 49 12.22 -16.94 -1.00
CA ILE A 49 13.01 -15.70 -1.07
C ILE A 49 13.87 -15.53 0.18
N ASN A 50 13.32 -15.81 1.36
CA ASN A 50 14.04 -15.73 2.63
C ASN A 50 15.19 -16.72 2.73
N SER A 51 15.10 -17.86 2.04
CA SER A 51 16.18 -18.86 1.94
C SER A 51 17.35 -18.43 1.05
N TRP A 52 17.20 -17.37 0.28
CA TRP A 52 18.30 -16.78 -0.51
C TRP A 52 19.27 -16.02 0.39
N ASP A 53 20.04 -16.73 1.18
CA ASP A 53 20.94 -16.18 2.19
C ASP A 53 22.31 -15.75 1.61
N GLY A 54 22.30 -14.81 0.66
CA GLY A 54 23.52 -14.17 0.17
C GLY A 54 23.91 -12.98 1.04
N LYS A 55 25.14 -12.96 1.59
CA LYS A 55 25.66 -11.82 2.38
C LYS A 55 25.50 -10.48 1.66
N PHE A 56 25.70 -10.49 0.34
CA PHE A 56 25.53 -9.28 -0.49
C PHE A 56 24.08 -8.79 -0.50
N ILE A 57 23.12 -9.67 -0.79
CA ILE A 57 21.68 -9.34 -0.84
C ILE A 57 21.20 -8.83 0.52
N ARG A 58 21.63 -9.49 1.59
CA ARG A 58 21.29 -9.09 2.96
C ARG A 58 21.78 -7.69 3.30
N ASN A 59 23.06 -7.40 3.03
CA ASN A 59 23.65 -6.09 3.31
C ASN A 59 23.03 -5.01 2.43
N TYR A 60 22.78 -5.28 1.15
CA TYR A 60 22.13 -4.37 0.23
C TYR A 60 20.72 -3.99 0.70
N ASN A 61 19.88 -4.98 1.01
CA ASN A 61 18.53 -4.74 1.51
C ASN A 61 18.52 -3.99 2.85
N LYS A 62 19.46 -4.31 3.74
CA LYS A 62 19.60 -3.62 5.03
C LYS A 62 19.97 -2.14 4.85
N ILE A 63 20.85 -1.82 3.91
CA ILE A 63 21.24 -0.44 3.59
C ILE A 63 20.04 0.31 3.03
N ILE A 64 19.36 -0.23 2.02
CA ILE A 64 18.19 0.42 1.42
C ILE A 64 17.09 0.67 2.45
N SER A 65 16.72 -0.36 3.24
CA SER A 65 15.67 -0.20 4.24
C SER A 65 16.01 0.83 5.32
N ARG A 66 17.32 0.99 5.65
CA ARG A 66 17.74 1.98 6.64
C ARG A 66 17.83 3.40 6.07
N THR A 67 18.13 3.53 4.78
CA THR A 67 18.29 4.85 4.14
C THR A 67 16.97 5.43 3.64
N GLU A 68 15.97 4.59 3.37
CA GLU A 68 14.68 5.04 2.83
C GLU A 68 14.02 6.16 3.67
N PRO A 69 13.87 6.07 5.00
CA PRO A 69 13.24 7.14 5.79
C PRO A 69 13.99 8.48 5.70
N TYR A 70 15.32 8.42 5.62
CA TYR A 70 16.13 9.63 5.45
C TYR A 70 15.97 10.25 4.07
N ILE A 71 15.83 9.43 3.02
CA ILE A 71 15.55 9.89 1.66
C ILE A 71 14.15 10.49 1.59
N ALA A 72 13.14 9.85 2.19
CA ALA A 72 11.76 10.32 2.19
C ALA A 72 11.61 11.72 2.78
N VAL A 73 12.38 12.06 3.80
CA VAL A 73 12.40 13.40 4.40
C VAL A 73 13.43 14.31 3.72
N GLY A 74 14.60 13.78 3.39
CA GLY A 74 15.71 14.55 2.84
C GLY A 74 15.43 15.15 1.46
N VAL A 75 14.71 14.44 0.60
CA VAL A 75 14.39 14.94 -0.74
C VAL A 75 13.52 16.20 -0.71
N PRO A 76 12.33 16.21 -0.08
CA PRO A 76 11.52 17.44 -0.02
C PRO A 76 12.24 18.58 0.71
N VAL A 77 13.03 18.31 1.74
CA VAL A 77 13.84 19.33 2.41
C VAL A 77 14.89 19.91 1.48
N ALA A 78 15.62 19.08 0.74
CA ALA A 78 16.60 19.53 -0.23
C ALA A 78 15.96 20.36 -1.37
N MET A 79 14.76 19.96 -1.82
CA MET A 79 13.99 20.73 -2.81
C MET A 79 13.61 22.11 -2.28
N VAL A 80 13.14 22.21 -1.02
CA VAL A 80 12.84 23.52 -0.39
C VAL A 80 14.07 24.40 -0.32
N LEU A 81 15.21 23.85 0.11
CA LEU A 81 16.47 24.61 0.19
C LEU A 81 16.93 25.09 -1.20
N ALA A 82 16.85 24.23 -2.21
CA ALA A 82 17.18 24.57 -3.58
C ALA A 82 16.25 25.65 -4.15
N ALA A 83 14.95 25.55 -3.89
CA ALA A 83 13.96 26.54 -4.28
C ALA A 83 14.23 27.90 -3.64
N TRP A 84 14.62 27.93 -2.39
CA TRP A 84 14.94 29.14 -1.66
C TRP A 84 16.20 29.82 -2.21
N VAL A 85 17.25 29.06 -2.45
CA VAL A 85 18.52 29.58 -3.02
C VAL A 85 18.30 30.12 -4.44
N LYS A 86 17.55 29.38 -5.27
CA LYS A 86 17.25 29.77 -6.67
C LYS A 86 16.13 30.79 -6.79
N LYS A 87 15.43 31.12 -5.71
CA LYS A 87 14.19 31.94 -5.69
C LYS A 87 13.13 31.40 -6.66
N ASP A 88 13.08 30.07 -6.82
CA ASP A 88 12.19 29.35 -7.72
C ASP A 88 10.90 28.97 -6.99
N ARG A 89 9.81 29.65 -7.33
CA ARG A 89 8.49 29.42 -6.70
C ARG A 89 7.82 28.13 -7.17
N GLU A 90 8.10 27.69 -8.39
CA GLU A 90 7.53 26.43 -8.90
C GLU A 90 8.17 25.23 -8.19
N LEU A 91 9.51 25.24 -8.09
CA LEU A 91 10.21 24.21 -7.31
C LEU A 91 9.76 24.20 -5.83
N LEU A 92 9.43 25.33 -5.25
CA LEU A 92 8.88 25.38 -3.89
C LEU A 92 7.51 24.72 -3.79
N LYS A 93 6.62 24.93 -4.77
CA LYS A 93 5.31 24.26 -4.82
C LYS A 93 5.46 22.75 -4.94
N ASP A 94 6.36 22.30 -5.83
CA ASP A 94 6.64 20.87 -5.99
C ASP A 94 7.21 20.27 -4.71
N ALA A 95 8.11 20.96 -4.03
CA ALA A 95 8.66 20.52 -2.74
C ALA A 95 7.58 20.37 -1.66
N VAL A 96 6.65 21.33 -1.58
CA VAL A 96 5.51 21.27 -0.65
C VAL A 96 4.56 20.13 -1.02
N TYR A 97 4.30 19.94 -2.32
CA TYR A 97 3.46 18.83 -2.80
C TYR A 97 4.06 17.47 -2.42
N VAL A 98 5.33 17.24 -2.73
CA VAL A 98 6.03 15.99 -2.37
C VAL A 98 6.07 15.80 -0.85
N GLY A 99 6.41 16.85 -0.09
CA GLY A 99 6.46 16.79 1.37
C GLY A 99 5.10 16.45 2.00
N THR A 100 4.02 17.05 1.51
CA THR A 100 2.66 16.75 1.98
C THR A 100 2.19 15.36 1.57
N SER A 101 2.56 14.87 0.39
CA SER A 101 2.27 13.52 -0.07
C SER A 101 2.95 12.47 0.83
N VAL A 102 4.23 12.67 1.14
CA VAL A 102 4.99 11.78 2.04
C VAL A 102 4.41 11.81 3.46
N ALA A 103 4.12 13.00 4.00
CA ALA A 103 3.51 13.14 5.33
C ALA A 103 2.12 12.49 5.39
N GLY A 104 1.29 12.69 4.39
CA GLY A 104 -0.03 12.06 4.27
C GLY A 104 0.05 10.53 4.19
N ALA A 105 0.95 10.01 3.36
CA ALA A 105 1.19 8.56 3.26
C ALA A 105 1.64 7.97 4.59
N PHE A 106 2.51 8.67 5.33
CA PHE A 106 2.94 8.26 6.66
C PHE A 106 1.78 8.18 7.64
N VAL A 107 0.98 9.25 7.77
CA VAL A 107 -0.16 9.31 8.71
C VAL A 107 -1.18 8.22 8.39
N VAL A 108 -1.57 8.07 7.11
CA VAL A 108 -2.54 7.04 6.68
C VAL A 108 -1.99 5.65 6.95
N THR A 109 -0.73 5.40 6.63
CA THR A 109 -0.10 4.09 6.84
C THR A 109 -0.06 3.70 8.31
N TYR A 110 0.37 4.62 9.18
CA TYR A 110 0.41 4.36 10.62
C TYR A 110 -0.99 4.19 11.22
N GLY A 111 -1.95 5.01 10.81
CA GLY A 111 -3.35 4.83 11.22
C GLY A 111 -3.90 3.45 10.84
N LEU A 112 -3.68 3.03 9.59
CA LEU A 112 -4.11 1.71 9.11
C LEU A 112 -3.35 0.55 9.77
N LYS A 113 -2.06 0.71 10.10
CA LYS A 113 -1.30 -0.31 10.82
C LYS A 113 -1.96 -0.69 12.13
N TYR A 114 -2.34 0.29 12.94
CA TYR A 114 -2.97 0.04 14.24
C TYR A 114 -4.44 -0.42 14.12
N LEU A 115 -5.13 -0.02 13.04
CA LEU A 115 -6.51 -0.49 12.80
C LEU A 115 -6.57 -1.94 12.32
N ILE A 116 -5.62 -2.35 11.48
CA ILE A 116 -5.59 -3.69 10.86
C ILE A 116 -4.85 -4.69 11.76
N ASP A 117 -3.83 -4.23 12.47
CA ASP A 117 -3.00 -4.98 13.43
C ASP A 117 -2.55 -6.36 12.91
N ARG A 118 -2.07 -6.41 11.68
CA ARG A 118 -1.66 -7.66 11.04
C ARG A 118 -0.32 -8.13 11.60
N GLU A 119 -0.30 -9.35 12.14
CA GLU A 119 0.93 -10.03 12.58
C GLU A 119 1.97 -10.12 11.46
N ARG A 120 3.25 -10.11 11.84
CA ARG A 120 4.34 -10.29 10.89
C ARG A 120 4.52 -11.76 10.51
N PRO A 121 4.96 -12.04 9.27
CA PRO A 121 5.18 -13.41 8.82
C PRO A 121 6.13 -14.22 9.70
N PHE A 122 7.17 -13.61 10.26
CA PHE A 122 8.12 -14.30 11.14
C PHE A 122 7.57 -14.59 12.54
N ASP A 123 6.59 -13.81 13.04
CA ASP A 123 5.89 -14.09 14.29
C ASP A 123 4.86 -15.20 14.10
N ARG A 124 4.18 -15.20 12.93
CA ARG A 124 3.14 -16.18 12.60
C ARG A 124 3.70 -17.53 12.14
N TYR A 125 4.87 -17.53 11.50
CA TYR A 125 5.52 -18.72 10.93
C TYR A 125 7.01 -18.76 11.30
N PRO A 126 7.38 -18.88 12.57
CA PRO A 126 8.76 -18.79 13.04
C PRO A 126 9.66 -19.89 12.45
N ASP A 127 9.10 -21.08 12.18
CA ASP A 127 9.83 -22.21 11.59
C ASP A 127 10.12 -22.05 10.08
N ARG A 128 9.46 -21.13 9.42
CA ARG A 128 9.54 -20.94 7.96
C ARG A 128 10.20 -19.63 7.53
N VAL A 129 10.14 -18.62 8.36
CA VAL A 129 10.61 -17.27 8.02
C VAL A 129 11.56 -16.76 9.08
N HIS A 130 12.82 -16.58 8.72
CA HIS A 130 13.82 -16.01 9.62
C HIS A 130 13.85 -14.50 9.49
N ALA A 131 13.65 -13.81 10.61
CA ALA A 131 13.76 -12.35 10.67
C ALA A 131 15.21 -11.93 10.83
N TYR A 132 15.69 -11.02 9.98
CA TYR A 132 16.99 -10.38 10.13
C TYR A 132 16.94 -9.14 11.03
N SER A 133 15.75 -8.59 11.27
CA SER A 133 15.46 -7.55 12.25
C SER A 133 14.07 -7.78 12.82
N HIS A 134 13.93 -7.66 14.13
CA HIS A 134 12.64 -7.76 14.81
C HIS A 134 12.02 -6.37 14.93
N GLU A 135 11.07 -6.11 14.06
CA GLU A 135 10.27 -4.89 14.09
C GLU A 135 9.00 -5.15 14.91
N THR A 136 8.70 -4.28 15.84
CA THR A 136 7.55 -4.42 16.75
C THR A 136 6.24 -3.86 16.20
N SER A 137 6.29 -3.10 15.09
CA SER A 137 5.09 -2.53 14.48
C SER A 137 4.35 -3.56 13.62
N PRO A 138 3.01 -3.46 13.44
CA PRO A 138 2.23 -4.34 12.56
C PRO A 138 2.79 -4.42 11.13
N SER A 139 2.56 -5.58 10.46
CA SER A 139 3.16 -5.84 9.13
C SER A 139 2.53 -5.08 7.98
N PHE A 140 1.29 -4.66 8.10
CA PHE A 140 0.52 -4.08 7.01
C PHE A 140 -0.23 -2.81 7.45
N PRO A 141 -0.31 -1.80 6.58
CA PRO A 141 0.44 -1.64 5.33
C PRO A 141 1.93 -1.34 5.54
N SER A 142 2.73 -1.51 4.46
CA SER A 142 4.17 -1.25 4.52
C SER A 142 4.46 0.26 4.49
N GLY A 143 5.10 0.77 5.54
CA GLY A 143 5.52 2.17 5.64
C GLY A 143 6.51 2.54 4.53
N HIS A 144 7.58 1.75 4.36
CA HIS A 144 8.59 1.99 3.33
C HIS A 144 7.99 2.02 1.92
N THR A 145 7.06 1.12 1.63
CA THR A 145 6.40 1.10 0.32
C THR A 145 5.54 2.34 0.12
N ALA A 146 4.73 2.71 1.11
CA ALA A 146 3.83 3.86 1.01
C ALA A 146 4.61 5.18 0.84
N THR A 147 5.67 5.39 1.63
CA THR A 147 6.50 6.60 1.53
C THR A 147 7.32 6.65 0.25
N ALA A 148 7.86 5.51 -0.22
CA ALA A 148 8.57 5.44 -1.51
C ALA A 148 7.65 5.79 -2.70
N PHE A 149 6.42 5.28 -2.72
CA PHE A 149 5.45 5.66 -3.75
C PHE A 149 5.03 7.14 -3.65
N ALA A 150 4.82 7.64 -2.44
CA ALA A 150 4.49 9.06 -2.24
C ALA A 150 5.62 10.01 -2.64
N LEU A 151 6.88 9.56 -2.55
CA LEU A 151 8.04 10.33 -2.99
C LEU A 151 8.18 10.35 -4.52
N ALA A 152 7.66 9.32 -5.21
CA ALA A 152 7.75 9.18 -6.67
C ALA A 152 6.64 9.94 -7.43
N THR A 153 5.67 10.54 -6.72
CA THR A 153 4.58 11.34 -7.31
C THR A 153 4.97 12.79 -7.49
#